data_4c3111a1edceb4234bd3879f8e0a8d81
#
_entry.id   4c3111a1edceb4234bd3879f8e0a8d81
#
_cell.length_a   1.000
_cell.length_b   1.000
_cell.length_c   1.000
_cell.angle_alpha   90.00
_cell.angle_beta   90.00
_cell.angle_gamma   90.00
#
_symmetry.space_group_name_H-M   'P 1'
#
loop_
_entity.id
_entity.type
_entity.pdbx_description
1 polymer ?
#
loop_
_entity_poly.entity_id
_entity_poly.type
_entity_poly.pdbx_seq_one_letter_code
_entity_poly.pdbx_strand_id
1 'polypeptide(L)'
;LVFNSRGEVFVQRRTLTKDVYPGYLDPCTGGVVLAGESYERSAVRELAEELGITGPPLTSHFDIQYRDGSNHVWGRVFTCTWDGPLTLQPEEVSDGFWLAPDAVLARAADDPFTPDSLEVLRRFLALGNPETEESC
;
A
#
# COMPACT_ATOMS: atom_id res chain seq x y z
N LEU A 1 2.95 -1.36 1.65
CA LEU A 1 3.32 -1.86 0.31
C LEU A 1 3.70 -3.33 0.38
N VAL A 2 3.10 -4.14 -0.47
CA VAL A 2 3.40 -5.58 -0.57
C VAL A 2 4.07 -5.82 -1.93
N PHE A 3 5.27 -6.39 -1.87
CA PHE A 3 6.03 -6.72 -3.08
C PHE A 3 6.14 -8.24 -3.22
N ASN A 4 6.29 -8.71 -4.46
CA ASN A 4 6.69 -10.09 -4.69
C ASN A 4 8.20 -10.17 -4.95
N SER A 5 8.73 -11.37 -5.15
CA SER A 5 10.17 -11.55 -5.36
C SER A 5 10.66 -11.00 -6.68
N ARG A 6 9.76 -10.66 -7.60
CA ARG A 6 10.10 -10.02 -8.88
C ARG A 6 10.13 -8.50 -8.76
N GLY A 7 9.90 -7.94 -7.58
CA GLY A 7 9.89 -6.50 -7.38
C GLY A 7 8.60 -5.81 -7.81
N GLU A 8 7.56 -6.57 -8.10
CA GLU A 8 6.25 -6.00 -8.41
C GLU A 8 5.47 -5.71 -7.14
N VAL A 9 4.72 -4.63 -7.14
CA VAL A 9 3.87 -4.25 -6.00
C VAL A 9 2.44 -4.72 -6.26
N PHE A 10 1.77 -5.17 -5.19
CA PHE A 10 0.37 -5.56 -5.30
C PHE A 10 -0.51 -4.32 -5.33
N VAL A 11 -1.36 -4.23 -6.36
CA VAL A 11 -2.34 -3.15 -6.52
C VAL A 11 -3.71 -3.75 -6.33
N GLN A 12 -4.45 -3.24 -5.34
CA GLN A 12 -5.82 -3.68 -5.08
C GLN A 12 -6.82 -2.68 -5.65
N ARG A 13 -7.99 -3.17 -6.03
CA ARG A 13 -9.11 -2.31 -6.42
C ARG A 13 -10.06 -2.21 -5.24
N ARG A 14 -10.33 -1.01 -4.79
CA ARG A 14 -11.26 -0.77 -3.69
C ARG A 14 -12.67 -1.10 -4.17
N THR A 15 -13.50 -1.66 -3.28
CA THR A 15 -14.89 -1.98 -3.65
C THR A 15 -15.67 -0.70 -3.90
N LEU A 16 -16.76 -0.83 -4.66
CA LEU A 16 -17.65 0.31 -4.94
C LEU A 16 -18.44 0.76 -3.71
N THR A 17 -18.45 -0.05 -2.66
CA THR A 17 -19.14 0.26 -1.41
C THR A 17 -18.29 1.07 -0.43
N LYS A 18 -17.03 1.36 -0.77
CA LYS A 18 -16.19 2.18 0.10
C LYS A 18 -16.67 3.62 0.13
N ASP A 19 -16.60 4.24 1.30
CA ASP A 19 -17.02 5.65 1.47
C ASP A 19 -16.04 6.62 0.80
N VAL A 20 -14.76 6.26 0.78
CA VAL A 20 -13.70 7.11 0.23
C VAL A 20 -13.06 6.38 -0.93
N TYR A 21 -12.98 7.07 -2.07
CA TYR A 21 -12.39 6.54 -3.30
C TYR A 21 -12.93 5.18 -3.71
N PRO A 22 -14.26 5.02 -3.87
CA PRO A 22 -14.82 3.73 -4.30
C PRO A 22 -14.34 3.36 -5.70
N GLY A 23 -13.94 2.11 -5.87
CA GLY A 23 -13.49 1.61 -7.17
C GLY A 23 -12.10 2.05 -7.59
N TYR A 24 -11.42 2.87 -6.81
CA TYR A 24 -10.06 3.32 -7.10
C TYR A 24 -9.05 2.19 -6.91
N LEU A 25 -7.96 2.26 -7.67
CA LEU A 25 -6.81 1.39 -7.49
C LEU A 25 -5.93 1.92 -6.36
N ASP A 26 -5.31 1.01 -5.62
CA ASP A 26 -4.55 1.37 -4.44
C ASP A 26 -3.33 0.45 -4.31
N PRO A 27 -2.10 0.97 -4.43
CA PRO A 27 -0.90 0.15 -4.27
C PRO A 27 -0.55 -0.14 -2.81
N CYS A 28 -1.33 0.38 -1.87
CA CYS A 28 -1.11 0.13 -0.45
C CYS A 28 -2.24 -0.68 0.15
N THR A 29 -1.92 -1.37 1.23
CA THR A 29 -2.89 -2.07 2.06
C THR A 29 -2.79 -1.45 3.45
N GLY A 30 -3.92 -1.17 4.06
CA GLY A 30 -3.90 -0.60 5.40
C GLY A 30 -5.29 -0.22 5.87
N GLY A 31 -5.34 0.28 7.08
CA GLY A 31 -6.58 0.70 7.71
C GLY A 31 -6.31 1.54 8.95
N VAL A 32 -7.33 1.72 9.73
CA VAL A 32 -7.28 2.54 10.94
C VAL A 32 -6.59 1.77 12.06
N VAL A 33 -5.66 2.43 12.75
CA VAL A 33 -5.03 1.87 13.94
C VAL A 33 -6.05 1.89 15.08
N LEU A 34 -6.29 0.72 15.66
CA LEU A 34 -7.25 0.59 16.76
C LEU A 34 -6.62 1.04 18.07
N ALA A 35 -7.47 1.41 19.03
CA ALA A 35 -7.00 1.84 20.35
C ALA A 35 -6.15 0.75 21.00
N GLY A 36 -5.00 1.13 21.52
CA GLY A 36 -4.07 0.18 22.13
C GLY A 36 -3.21 -0.62 21.17
N GLU A 37 -3.38 -0.41 19.88
CA GLU A 37 -2.63 -1.11 18.82
C GLU A 37 -1.45 -0.25 18.38
N SER A 38 -0.29 -0.87 18.18
CA SER A 38 0.85 -0.17 17.57
C SER A 38 0.66 -0.11 16.05
N TYR A 39 1.44 0.74 15.38
CA TYR A 39 1.42 0.79 13.91
C TYR A 39 1.77 -0.57 13.31
N GLU A 40 2.77 -1.26 13.87
CA GLU A 40 3.18 -2.57 13.38
C GLU A 40 2.09 -3.62 13.54
N ARG A 41 1.44 -3.65 14.70
CA ARG A 41 0.34 -4.57 14.93
C ARG A 41 -0.82 -4.31 14.00
N SER A 42 -1.12 -3.05 13.76
CA SER A 42 -2.16 -2.66 12.82
C SER A 42 -1.83 -3.16 11.41
N ALA A 43 -0.59 -2.98 10.97
CA ALA A 43 -0.16 -3.43 9.65
C ALA A 43 -0.27 -4.96 9.52
N VAL A 44 0.18 -5.70 10.53
CA VAL A 44 0.07 -7.16 10.53
C VAL A 44 -1.39 -7.60 10.44
N ARG A 45 -2.25 -6.98 11.24
CA ARG A 45 -3.68 -7.30 11.26
C ARG A 45 -4.34 -7.01 9.91
N GLU A 46 -4.07 -5.84 9.33
CA GLU A 46 -4.68 -5.44 8.07
C GLU A 46 -4.24 -6.34 6.91
N LEU A 47 -2.97 -6.75 6.87
CA LEU A 47 -2.50 -7.68 5.85
C LEU A 47 -3.22 -9.01 5.94
N ALA A 48 -3.42 -9.52 7.16
CA ALA A 48 -4.11 -10.77 7.38
C ALA A 48 -5.58 -10.67 6.97
N GLU A 49 -6.24 -9.57 7.35
CA GLU A 49 -7.66 -9.39 7.06
C GLU A 49 -7.94 -9.12 5.60
N GLU A 50 -7.20 -8.22 4.98
CA GLU A 50 -7.51 -7.78 3.62
C GLU A 50 -6.94 -8.69 2.54
N LEU A 51 -5.75 -9.24 2.74
CA LEU A 51 -5.04 -10.01 1.73
C LEU A 51 -4.75 -11.46 2.12
N GLY A 52 -5.04 -11.83 3.35
CA GLY A 52 -4.74 -13.18 3.84
C GLY A 52 -3.24 -13.46 3.98
N ILE A 53 -2.45 -12.43 4.19
CA ILE A 53 -1.00 -12.56 4.34
C ILE A 53 -0.63 -12.62 5.81
N THR A 54 0.04 -13.69 6.21
CA THR A 54 0.56 -13.85 7.57
C THR A 54 1.97 -14.39 7.52
N GLY A 55 2.82 -13.88 8.42
CA GLY A 55 4.15 -14.44 8.60
C GLY A 55 5.33 -13.65 8.07
N PRO A 56 5.24 -12.89 6.96
CA PRO A 56 6.43 -12.19 6.47
C PRO A 56 6.81 -11.06 7.42
N PRO A 57 8.11 -10.83 7.61
CA PRO A 57 8.54 -9.68 8.42
C PRO A 57 8.21 -8.37 7.72
N LEU A 58 7.86 -7.36 8.51
CA LEU A 58 7.58 -6.03 8.01
C LEU A 58 8.79 -5.14 8.25
N THR A 59 9.14 -4.35 7.24
CA THR A 59 10.21 -3.36 7.36
C THR A 59 9.58 -1.98 7.42
N SER A 60 9.89 -1.24 8.49
CA SER A 60 9.40 0.13 8.67
C SER A 60 10.30 1.10 7.91
N HIS A 61 9.74 2.05 7.21
CA HIS A 61 10.49 2.98 6.38
C HIS A 61 10.35 4.44 6.81
N PHE A 62 9.12 4.94 6.89
CA PHE A 62 8.90 6.34 7.28
C PHE A 62 7.48 6.55 7.75
N ASP A 63 7.27 7.67 8.44
CA ASP A 63 5.93 8.11 8.83
C ASP A 63 5.41 9.08 7.80
N ILE A 64 4.10 9.08 7.61
CA ILE A 64 3.46 9.97 6.67
C ILE A 64 2.39 10.80 7.36
N GLN A 65 2.14 11.97 6.76
CA GLN A 65 1.02 12.82 7.08
C GLN A 65 0.46 13.31 5.75
N TYR A 66 -0.78 12.99 5.48
CA TYR A 66 -1.42 13.39 4.24
C TYR A 66 -2.66 14.22 4.54
N ARG A 67 -2.79 15.35 3.89
CA ARG A 67 -3.97 16.23 4.03
C ARG A 67 -4.61 16.41 2.68
N ASP A 68 -5.93 16.25 2.65
CA ASP A 68 -6.73 16.47 1.46
C ASP A 68 -8.09 16.99 1.92
N GLY A 69 -8.33 18.28 1.71
CA GLY A 69 -9.56 18.90 2.17
C GLY A 69 -9.72 18.76 3.69
N SER A 70 -10.76 18.04 4.11
CA SER A 70 -11.01 17.80 5.52
C SER A 70 -10.31 16.57 6.07
N ASN A 71 -9.68 15.77 5.20
CA ASN A 71 -9.01 14.54 5.63
C ASN A 71 -7.59 14.82 6.08
N HIS A 72 -7.20 14.19 7.18
CA HIS A 72 -5.85 14.29 7.69
C HIS A 72 -5.43 12.91 8.16
N VAL A 73 -4.52 12.29 7.42
CA VAL A 73 -4.10 10.92 7.66
C VAL A 73 -2.69 10.89 8.23
N TRP A 74 -2.52 10.19 9.34
CA TRP A 74 -1.22 9.90 9.94
C TRP A 74 -0.98 8.41 9.81
N GLY A 75 0.23 8.03 9.45
CA GLY A 75 0.53 6.62 9.33
C GLY A 75 2.01 6.34 9.27
N ARG A 76 2.33 5.05 9.30
CA ARG A 76 3.69 4.56 9.12
C ARG A 76 3.69 3.58 7.97
N VAL A 77 4.69 3.70 7.10
CA VAL A 77 4.80 2.88 5.90
C VAL A 77 5.72 1.70 6.18
N PHE A 78 5.19 0.52 5.92
CA PHE A 78 5.93 -0.74 6.00
C PHE A 78 5.95 -1.41 4.63
N THR A 79 6.95 -2.25 4.41
CA THR A 79 6.99 -3.13 3.25
C THR A 79 7.16 -4.57 3.69
N CYS A 80 6.69 -5.49 2.86
CA CYS A 80 6.97 -6.91 3.01
C CYS A 80 7.08 -7.55 1.64
N THR A 81 7.63 -8.77 1.60
CA THR A 81 7.70 -9.57 0.38
C THR A 81 6.84 -10.81 0.56
N TRP A 82 6.02 -11.09 -0.47
CA TRP A 82 5.08 -12.21 -0.41
C TRP A 82 4.91 -12.82 -1.80
N ASP A 83 5.14 -14.11 -1.92
CA ASP A 83 4.96 -14.86 -3.17
C ASP A 83 3.86 -15.92 -3.08
N GLY A 84 3.23 -16.03 -1.92
CA GLY A 84 2.19 -17.01 -1.69
C GLY A 84 0.83 -16.59 -2.21
N PRO A 85 -0.20 -17.41 -1.96
CA PRO A 85 -1.55 -17.09 -2.39
C PRO A 85 -2.13 -15.91 -1.61
N LEU A 86 -3.08 -15.23 -2.24
CA LEU A 86 -3.80 -14.12 -1.62
C LEU A 86 -5.26 -14.51 -1.44
N THR A 87 -5.84 -14.09 -0.31
CA THR A 87 -7.26 -14.22 -0.05
C THR A 87 -7.79 -12.82 0.19
N LEU A 88 -8.45 -12.25 -0.81
CA LEU A 88 -8.94 -10.89 -0.75
C LEU A 88 -10.20 -10.80 0.10
N GLN A 89 -10.28 -9.77 0.96
CA GLN A 89 -11.46 -9.51 1.77
C GLN A 89 -12.53 -8.87 0.89
N PRO A 90 -13.66 -9.54 0.62
CA PRO A 90 -14.62 -9.04 -0.37
C PRO A 90 -15.24 -7.69 -0.03
N GLU A 91 -15.37 -7.37 1.25
CA GLU A 91 -15.98 -6.13 1.71
C GLU A 91 -15.06 -4.92 1.45
N GLU A 92 -13.76 -5.15 1.26
CA GLU A 92 -12.78 -4.08 1.11
C GLU A 92 -12.12 -4.07 -0.26
N VAL A 93 -11.87 -5.25 -0.83
CA VAL A 93 -11.07 -5.42 -2.04
C VAL A 93 -11.84 -6.25 -3.04
N SER A 94 -12.16 -5.67 -4.20
CA SER A 94 -12.90 -6.39 -5.23
C SER A 94 -12.00 -7.30 -6.07
N ASP A 95 -10.79 -6.84 -6.40
CA ASP A 95 -9.79 -7.62 -7.13
C ASP A 95 -8.43 -6.95 -6.97
N GLY A 96 -7.41 -7.55 -7.57
CA GLY A 96 -6.06 -6.98 -7.52
C GLY A 96 -5.12 -7.68 -8.48
N PHE A 97 -3.96 -7.09 -8.65
CA PHE A 97 -2.96 -7.58 -9.58
C PHE A 97 -1.57 -7.06 -9.18
N TRP A 98 -0.54 -7.69 -9.74
CA TRP A 98 0.86 -7.29 -9.51
C TRP A 98 1.33 -6.43 -10.66
N LEU A 99 2.01 -5.31 -10.34
CA LEU A 99 2.59 -4.43 -11.34
C LEU A 99 3.96 -3.95 -10.88
N ALA A 100 4.88 -3.76 -11.83
CA ALA A 100 6.12 -3.06 -11.53
C ALA A 100 5.80 -1.63 -11.06
N PRO A 101 6.56 -1.08 -10.11
CA PRO A 101 6.27 0.27 -9.60
C PRO A 101 6.21 1.34 -10.69
N ASP A 102 7.09 1.26 -11.69
CA ASP A 102 7.05 2.21 -12.81
C ASP A 102 5.76 2.10 -13.61
N ALA A 103 5.24 0.88 -13.75
CA ALA A 103 3.98 0.65 -14.46
C ALA A 103 2.79 1.21 -13.66
N VAL A 104 2.86 1.17 -12.34
CA VAL A 104 1.84 1.79 -11.49
C VAL A 104 1.77 3.29 -11.75
N LEU A 105 2.92 3.96 -11.72
CA LEU A 105 2.97 5.41 -11.92
C LEU A 105 2.52 5.80 -13.33
N ALA A 106 2.87 5.01 -14.34
CA ALA A 106 2.41 5.26 -15.71
C ALA A 106 0.90 5.08 -15.83
N ARG A 107 0.36 4.03 -15.22
CA ARG A 107 -1.06 3.75 -15.28
C ARG A 107 -1.90 4.79 -14.53
N ALA A 108 -1.33 5.41 -13.50
CA ALA A 108 -2.02 6.43 -12.73
C ALA A 108 -2.39 7.67 -13.56
N ALA A 109 -1.78 7.85 -14.73
CA ALA A 109 -2.15 8.93 -15.63
C ALA A 109 -3.53 8.70 -16.28
N ASP A 110 -3.94 7.43 -16.42
CA ASP A 110 -5.18 7.07 -17.12
C ASP A 110 -6.26 6.52 -16.20
N ASP A 111 -5.87 5.82 -15.13
CA ASP A 111 -6.78 5.17 -14.20
C ASP A 111 -6.78 5.88 -12.84
N PRO A 112 -7.92 5.91 -12.14
CA PRO A 112 -7.96 6.55 -10.84
C PRO A 112 -7.26 5.72 -9.78
N PHE A 113 -6.26 6.32 -9.14
CA PHE A 113 -5.55 5.75 -7.99
C PHE A 113 -5.76 6.64 -6.77
N THR A 114 -5.75 6.03 -5.59
CA THR A 114 -5.82 6.79 -4.34
C THR A 114 -4.59 7.70 -4.23
N PRO A 115 -4.79 9.02 -4.06
CA PRO A 115 -3.66 9.96 -4.13
C PRO A 115 -2.66 9.84 -2.99
N ASP A 116 -3.13 9.51 -1.78
CA ASP A 116 -2.25 9.30 -0.63
C ASP A 116 -1.36 8.09 -0.82
N SER A 117 -1.88 7.00 -1.37
CA SER A 117 -1.11 5.79 -1.61
C SER A 117 -0.10 5.96 -2.74
N LEU A 118 -0.45 6.73 -3.77
CA LEU A 118 0.51 7.07 -4.82
C LEU A 118 1.69 7.88 -4.26
N GLU A 119 1.40 8.80 -3.36
CA GLU A 119 2.45 9.58 -2.71
C GLU A 119 3.37 8.69 -1.87
N VAL A 120 2.79 7.73 -1.16
CA VAL A 120 3.56 6.73 -0.40
C VAL A 120 4.51 5.97 -1.34
N LEU A 121 3.99 5.49 -2.46
CA LEU A 121 4.80 4.74 -3.42
C LEU A 121 5.93 5.60 -3.98
N ARG A 122 5.64 6.85 -4.36
CA ARG A 122 6.65 7.77 -4.89
C ARG A 122 7.76 8.03 -3.88
N ARG A 123 7.39 8.26 -2.63
CA ARG A 123 8.37 8.50 -1.56
C ARG A 123 9.21 7.26 -1.28
N PHE A 124 8.58 6.10 -1.28
CA PHE A 124 9.31 4.85 -1.09
C PHE A 124 10.33 4.62 -2.21
N LEU A 125 9.94 4.83 -3.47
CA LEU A 125 10.84 4.66 -4.60
C LEU A 125 12.02 5.63 -4.55
N ALA A 126 11.78 6.85 -4.11
CA ALA A 126 12.84 7.84 -3.95
C ALA A 126 13.88 7.40 -2.90
N LEU A 127 13.42 6.79 -1.81
CA LEU A 127 14.31 6.28 -0.76
C LEU A 127 15.07 5.05 -1.23
N GLY A 128 14.41 4.20 -2.03
CA GLY A 128 14.95 2.93 -2.43
C GLY A 128 15.84 2.97 -3.66
N ASN A 129 16.24 4.15 -4.12
CA ASN A 129 17.10 4.29 -5.29
C ASN A 129 18.57 4.39 -4.89
N PRO A 130 19.30 3.27 -4.85
CA PRO A 130 20.69 3.26 -4.40
C PRO A 130 21.63 4.03 -5.32
N GLU A 131 21.34 4.11 -6.64
CA GLU A 131 22.18 4.87 -7.56
C GLU A 131 22.18 6.34 -7.19
N THR A 132 21.04 6.87 -6.77
CA THR A 132 20.95 8.25 -6.33
C THR A 132 21.85 8.50 -5.13
N GLU A 133 21.88 7.60 -4.18
CA GLU A 133 22.69 7.72 -3.00
C GLU A 133 24.17 7.56 -3.31
N GLU A 134 24.49 6.57 -4.14
CA GLU A 134 25.88 6.24 -4.46
C GLU A 134 26.54 7.30 -5.34
N SER A 135 25.77 8.01 -6.12
CA SER A 135 26.30 9.07 -6.97
C SER A 135 26.71 10.31 -6.20
N CYS A 136 26.41 10.34 -4.93
CA CYS A 136 26.78 11.46 -4.07
C CYS A 136 28.24 11.44 -3.60
#